data_5ed30fcda0d74f2a1c7448d9c875fd05
#
_entry.id   5ed30fcda0d74f2a1c7448d9c875fd05
#
_cell.length_a   1.000
_cell.length_b   1.000
_cell.length_c   1.000
_cell.angle_alpha   90.00
_cell.angle_beta   90.00
_cell.angle_gamma   90.00
#
_symmetry.space_group_name_H-M   'P 1'
#
loop_
_entity.id
_entity.type
_entity.pdbx_description
1 polymer ?
#
loop_
_entity_poly.entity_id
_entity_poly.type
_entity_poly.pdbx_seq_one_letter_code
_entity_poly.pdbx_strand_id
1 'polypeptide(L)'
;GGARPGAGRKKSAVKDKVENGNPAGRKLEVLDIPEVEGVVMPKPHDFLSAEQRDGSVLQAQEIYTETWQWLKGIGCAAKVSPQLLERYAMCSARWVQCEEMTNRMGFLSKHPTTGKPIPSPFINIGINYMNQAVRLWNEIFQIVKENCSTEYGESTPQDDLMERLLRARKG
;
A
#
# COMPACT_ATOMS: atom_id res chain seq x y z
N GLY A 1 30.97 12.88 -12.48
CA GLY A 1 29.96 12.42 -11.54
C GLY A 1 28.56 12.69 -12.06
N GLY A 2 27.89 11.69 -12.65
CA GLY A 2 26.52 11.84 -13.15
C GLY A 2 25.50 11.92 -12.00
N ALA A 3 24.43 12.69 -12.20
CA ALA A 3 23.33 12.77 -11.25
C ALA A 3 22.68 11.39 -11.06
N ARG A 4 22.58 10.93 -9.82
CA ARG A 4 21.91 9.66 -9.51
C ARG A 4 20.39 9.86 -9.57
N PRO A 5 19.60 8.95 -10.20
CA PRO A 5 18.16 8.99 -10.13
C PRO A 5 17.71 9.02 -8.65
N GLY A 6 16.88 9.99 -8.27
CA GLY A 6 16.39 10.16 -6.89
C GLY A 6 17.24 11.03 -5.96
N ALA A 7 18.32 11.63 -6.42
CA ALA A 7 19.19 12.51 -5.60
C ALA A 7 18.59 13.91 -5.32
N GLY A 8 17.42 14.23 -5.85
CA GLY A 8 16.73 15.50 -5.62
C GLY A 8 15.96 15.53 -4.30
N ARG A 9 15.75 16.76 -3.76
CA ARG A 9 14.85 16.98 -2.63
C ARG A 9 13.45 16.46 -2.98
N LYS A 10 12.86 15.62 -2.10
CA LYS A 10 11.48 15.15 -2.26
C LYS A 10 10.53 16.33 -2.42
N LYS A 11 9.56 16.19 -3.33
CA LYS A 11 8.54 17.23 -3.53
C LYS A 11 7.72 17.38 -2.25
N SER A 12 7.53 18.62 -1.79
CA SER A 12 6.63 18.94 -0.67
C SER A 12 5.19 18.96 -1.14
N ALA A 13 4.25 18.72 -0.22
CA ALA A 13 2.82 18.81 -0.50
C ALA A 13 2.44 20.20 -1.05
N VAL A 14 1.42 20.25 -1.89
CA VAL A 14 0.92 21.54 -2.44
C VAL A 14 0.45 22.43 -1.30
N LYS A 15 -0.20 21.88 -0.28
CA LYS A 15 -0.64 22.59 0.93
C LYS A 15 0.54 23.28 1.63
N ASP A 16 1.64 22.56 1.89
CA ASP A 16 2.83 23.12 2.54
C ASP A 16 3.43 24.30 1.72
N LYS A 17 3.33 24.22 0.39
CA LYS A 17 3.82 25.30 -0.50
C LYS A 17 2.92 26.52 -0.43
N VAL A 18 1.61 26.34 -0.33
CA VAL A 18 0.62 27.41 -0.18
C VAL A 18 0.81 28.08 1.18
N GLU A 19 0.88 27.33 2.27
CA GLU A 19 1.05 27.82 3.64
C GLU A 19 2.39 28.58 3.82
N ASN A 20 3.46 28.10 3.19
CA ASN A 20 4.78 28.75 3.24
C ASN A 20 4.94 29.90 2.24
N GLY A 21 3.85 30.43 1.66
CA GLY A 21 3.86 31.58 0.78
C GLY A 21 4.56 31.37 -0.57
N ASN A 22 4.75 30.12 -0.99
CA ASN A 22 5.34 29.76 -2.28
C ASN A 22 6.65 30.50 -2.60
N PRO A 23 7.70 30.38 -1.79
CA PRO A 23 8.92 31.17 -1.90
C PRO A 23 9.64 31.03 -3.25
N ALA A 24 9.32 29.99 -4.04
CA ALA A 24 9.88 29.79 -5.38
C ALA A 24 9.08 30.49 -6.49
N GLY A 25 7.99 31.20 -6.19
CA GLY A 25 7.18 31.96 -7.15
C GLY A 25 6.54 31.11 -8.29
N ARG A 26 6.55 29.79 -8.17
CA ARG A 26 5.98 28.91 -9.19
C ARG A 26 4.46 28.96 -9.11
N LYS A 27 3.79 29.03 -10.26
CA LYS A 27 2.34 28.94 -10.32
C LYS A 27 1.89 27.62 -9.70
N LEU A 28 1.30 27.69 -8.52
CA LEU A 28 0.68 26.57 -7.87
C LEU A 28 -0.72 26.46 -8.45
N GLU A 29 -0.95 25.51 -9.30
CA GLU A 29 -2.30 25.10 -9.66
C GLU A 29 -2.84 24.26 -8.51
N VAL A 30 -3.59 24.91 -7.63
CA VAL A 30 -4.51 24.19 -6.75
C VAL A 30 -5.62 23.72 -7.69
N LEU A 31 -5.56 22.47 -8.10
CA LEU A 31 -6.69 21.83 -8.73
C LEU A 31 -7.74 21.70 -7.62
N ASP A 32 -8.71 22.62 -7.59
CA ASP A 32 -10.02 22.31 -7.01
C ASP A 32 -10.52 21.10 -7.79
N ILE A 33 -10.29 19.92 -7.23
CA ILE A 33 -10.88 18.70 -7.75
C ILE A 33 -12.35 18.82 -7.36
N PRO A 34 -13.26 19.13 -8.32
CA PRO A 34 -14.69 19.09 -8.01
C PRO A 34 -14.91 17.71 -7.41
N GLU A 35 -15.77 17.63 -6.39
CA GLU A 35 -16.29 16.36 -5.93
C GLU A 35 -16.75 15.62 -7.17
N VAL A 36 -15.96 14.65 -7.62
CA VAL A 36 -16.28 13.93 -8.85
C VAL A 36 -17.36 12.94 -8.45
N GLU A 37 -18.58 13.47 -8.35
CA GLU A 37 -19.79 12.64 -8.36
C GLU A 37 -19.66 11.76 -9.60
N GLY A 38 -19.48 10.45 -9.39
CA GLY A 38 -19.45 9.49 -10.47
C GLY A 38 -18.12 8.77 -10.74
N VAL A 39 -17.06 8.96 -9.96
CA VAL A 39 -15.90 8.08 -10.07
C VAL A 39 -16.28 6.67 -9.62
N VAL A 40 -16.51 5.82 -10.63
CA VAL A 40 -16.81 4.40 -10.42
C VAL A 40 -15.50 3.66 -10.17
N MET A 41 -15.50 2.81 -9.15
CA MET A 41 -14.34 1.96 -8.87
C MET A 41 -14.06 1.04 -10.06
N PRO A 42 -12.86 1.06 -10.64
CA PRO A 42 -12.49 0.10 -11.66
C PRO A 42 -12.61 -1.32 -11.11
N LYS A 43 -13.19 -2.23 -11.90
CA LYS A 43 -13.26 -3.63 -11.49
C LYS A 43 -11.84 -4.18 -11.37
N PRO A 44 -11.43 -4.68 -10.20
CA PRO A 44 -10.12 -5.32 -10.06
C PRO A 44 -10.07 -6.63 -10.86
N HIS A 45 -8.86 -7.05 -11.23
CA HIS A 45 -8.67 -8.33 -11.90
C HIS A 45 -8.99 -9.50 -10.97
N ASP A 46 -9.50 -10.58 -11.54
CA ASP A 46 -10.01 -11.75 -10.80
C ASP A 46 -8.94 -12.44 -9.94
N PHE A 47 -7.66 -12.25 -10.24
CA PHE A 47 -6.57 -12.82 -9.43
C PHE A 47 -6.47 -12.23 -8.01
N LEU A 48 -7.09 -11.06 -7.73
CA LEU A 48 -7.12 -10.48 -6.39
C LEU A 48 -8.01 -11.29 -5.44
N SER A 49 -9.01 -11.99 -5.96
CA SER A 49 -9.96 -12.83 -5.22
C SER A 49 -9.86 -14.30 -5.59
N ALA A 50 -8.75 -14.72 -6.23
CA ALA A 50 -8.58 -16.10 -6.65
C ALA A 50 -8.54 -17.05 -5.43
N GLU A 51 -9.24 -18.17 -5.56
CA GLU A 51 -9.19 -19.25 -4.58
C GLU A 51 -7.78 -19.87 -4.56
N GLN A 52 -7.26 -20.09 -3.38
CA GLN A 52 -5.96 -20.69 -3.15
C GLN A 52 -6.08 -22.22 -3.08
N ARG A 53 -4.94 -22.90 -3.05
CA ARG A 53 -4.89 -24.37 -3.01
C ARG A 53 -5.60 -24.99 -1.81
N ASP A 54 -5.70 -24.27 -0.70
CA ASP A 54 -6.37 -24.70 0.53
C ASP A 54 -7.86 -24.29 0.60
N GLY A 55 -8.41 -23.74 -0.49
CA GLY A 55 -9.78 -23.25 -0.57
C GLY A 55 -10.01 -21.87 0.04
N SER A 56 -9.00 -21.25 0.63
CA SER A 56 -9.10 -19.88 1.14
C SER A 56 -9.05 -18.87 -0.01
N VAL A 57 -9.64 -17.70 0.20
CA VAL A 57 -9.58 -16.59 -0.74
C VAL A 57 -8.57 -15.56 -0.22
N LEU A 58 -7.72 -15.07 -1.12
CA LEU A 58 -6.77 -14.02 -0.78
C LEU A 58 -7.50 -12.69 -0.54
N GLN A 59 -7.20 -12.00 0.56
CA GLN A 59 -7.87 -10.75 0.95
C GLN A 59 -7.39 -9.50 0.14
N ALA A 60 -6.84 -9.72 -1.05
CA ALA A 60 -6.31 -8.62 -1.86
C ALA A 60 -7.41 -7.71 -2.41
N GLN A 61 -8.58 -8.26 -2.72
CA GLN A 61 -9.71 -7.48 -3.21
C GLN A 61 -10.27 -6.53 -2.13
N GLU A 62 -10.28 -6.94 -0.88
CA GLU A 62 -10.69 -6.09 0.24
C GLU A 62 -9.74 -4.90 0.39
N ILE A 63 -8.44 -5.16 0.41
CA ILE A 63 -7.40 -4.12 0.50
C ILE A 63 -7.48 -3.15 -0.68
N TYR A 64 -7.72 -3.66 -1.89
CA TYR A 64 -7.93 -2.83 -3.08
C TYR A 64 -9.14 -1.90 -2.90
N THR A 65 -10.27 -2.45 -2.47
CA THR A 65 -11.53 -1.71 -2.31
C THR A 65 -11.40 -0.62 -1.24
N GLU A 66 -10.81 -0.94 -0.09
CA GLU A 66 -10.61 -0.01 1.01
C GLU A 66 -9.66 1.12 0.61
N THR A 67 -8.55 0.78 -0.05
CA THR A 67 -7.59 1.78 -0.52
C THR A 67 -8.22 2.70 -1.56
N TRP A 68 -9.01 2.15 -2.48
CA TRP A 68 -9.72 2.95 -3.48
C TRP A 68 -10.77 3.86 -2.84
N GLN A 69 -11.54 3.37 -1.86
CA GLN A 69 -12.53 4.16 -1.13
C GLN A 69 -11.88 5.31 -0.35
N TRP A 70 -10.75 5.05 0.29
CA TRP A 70 -9.98 6.09 0.94
C TRP A 70 -9.50 7.16 -0.06
N LEU A 71 -8.94 6.75 -1.20
CA LEU A 71 -8.53 7.68 -2.26
C LEU A 71 -9.71 8.48 -2.81
N LYS A 72 -10.89 7.87 -2.94
CA LYS A 72 -12.12 8.55 -3.34
C LYS A 72 -12.53 9.60 -2.32
N GLY A 73 -12.47 9.27 -1.02
CA GLY A 73 -12.80 10.19 0.07
C GLY A 73 -11.95 11.46 0.09
N ILE A 74 -10.70 11.38 -0.37
CA ILE A 74 -9.77 12.51 -0.49
C ILE A 74 -9.67 13.07 -1.91
N GLY A 75 -10.55 12.66 -2.83
CA GLY A 75 -10.60 13.16 -4.20
C GLY A 75 -9.44 12.70 -5.11
N CYS A 76 -8.67 11.72 -4.71
CA CYS A 76 -7.48 11.25 -5.44
C CYS A 76 -7.65 9.97 -6.26
N ALA A 77 -8.83 9.32 -6.20
CA ALA A 77 -9.04 8.02 -6.86
C ALA A 77 -8.76 8.03 -8.38
N ALA A 78 -9.08 9.12 -9.08
CA ALA A 78 -8.82 9.25 -10.52
C ALA A 78 -7.33 9.49 -10.87
N LYS A 79 -6.48 9.79 -9.89
CA LYS A 79 -5.06 10.11 -10.09
C LYS A 79 -4.15 8.90 -9.90
N VAL A 80 -4.63 7.87 -9.23
CA VAL A 80 -3.87 6.66 -8.94
C VAL A 80 -4.27 5.57 -9.93
N SER A 81 -3.30 4.96 -10.59
CA SER A 81 -3.54 3.88 -11.55
C SER A 81 -4.13 2.66 -10.84
N PRO A 82 -5.20 2.04 -11.40
CA PRO A 82 -5.75 0.80 -10.85
C PRO A 82 -4.71 -0.32 -10.70
N GLN A 83 -3.78 -0.45 -11.65
CA GLN A 83 -2.73 -1.46 -11.59
C GLN A 83 -1.74 -1.22 -10.43
N LEU A 84 -1.52 0.04 -10.03
CA LEU A 84 -0.69 0.36 -8.87
C LEU A 84 -1.39 -0.09 -7.58
N LEU A 85 -2.70 0.15 -7.47
CA LEU A 85 -3.52 -0.32 -6.36
C LEU A 85 -3.58 -1.85 -6.28
N GLU A 86 -3.74 -2.53 -7.42
CA GLU A 86 -3.75 -3.99 -7.48
C GLU A 86 -2.44 -4.60 -7.00
N ARG A 87 -1.30 -4.05 -7.44
CA ARG A 87 0.02 -4.50 -6.98
C ARG A 87 0.20 -4.29 -5.48
N TYR A 88 -0.20 -3.12 -4.98
CA TYR A 88 -0.18 -2.84 -3.55
C TYR A 88 -1.04 -3.83 -2.77
N ALA A 89 -2.27 -4.04 -3.19
CA ALA A 89 -3.21 -4.96 -2.56
C ALA A 89 -2.68 -6.40 -2.53
N MET A 90 -2.13 -6.87 -3.66
CA MET A 90 -1.52 -8.21 -3.75
C MET A 90 -0.33 -8.37 -2.81
N CYS A 91 0.61 -7.41 -2.81
CA CYS A 91 1.78 -7.49 -1.95
C CYS A 91 1.39 -7.45 -0.48
N SER A 92 0.45 -6.60 -0.11
CA SER A 92 -0.07 -6.50 1.27
C SER A 92 -0.77 -7.77 1.72
N ALA A 93 -1.65 -8.35 0.89
CA ALA A 93 -2.35 -9.59 1.21
C ALA A 93 -1.39 -10.78 1.34
N ARG A 94 -0.38 -10.88 0.46
CA ARG A 94 0.64 -11.93 0.56
C ARG A 94 1.53 -11.77 1.79
N TRP A 95 1.85 -10.54 2.18
CA TRP A 95 2.55 -10.30 3.42
C TRP A 95 1.74 -10.78 4.63
N VAL A 96 0.45 -10.39 4.72
CA VAL A 96 -0.45 -10.86 5.79
C VAL A 96 -0.48 -12.39 5.83
N GLN A 97 -0.65 -13.03 4.69
CA GLN A 97 -0.66 -14.49 4.59
C GLN A 97 0.66 -15.12 5.11
N CYS A 98 1.80 -14.53 4.80
CA CYS A 98 3.09 -15.02 5.32
C CYS A 98 3.19 -14.89 6.84
N GLU A 99 2.66 -13.80 7.41
CA GLU A 99 2.60 -13.60 8.87
C GLU A 99 1.68 -14.64 9.53
N GLU A 100 0.51 -14.89 8.96
CA GLU A 100 -0.41 -15.93 9.44
C GLU A 100 0.22 -17.33 9.39
N MET A 101 0.91 -17.66 8.29
CA MET A 101 1.62 -18.92 8.16
C MET A 101 2.78 -19.02 9.15
N THR A 102 3.52 -17.95 9.37
CA THR A 102 4.59 -17.90 10.37
C THR A 102 4.04 -18.08 11.78
N ASN A 103 2.90 -17.48 12.11
CA ASN A 103 2.22 -17.67 13.39
C ASN A 103 1.74 -19.11 13.60
N ARG A 104 1.25 -19.75 12.52
CA ARG A 104 0.76 -21.13 12.56
C ARG A 104 1.89 -22.16 12.61
N MET A 105 2.94 -21.97 11.82
CA MET A 105 4.03 -22.93 11.63
C MET A 105 5.24 -22.69 12.53
N GLY A 106 5.36 -21.48 13.10
CA GLY A 106 6.50 -21.05 13.90
C GLY A 106 7.67 -20.50 13.07
N PHE A 107 8.63 -19.90 13.78
CA PHE A 107 9.82 -19.27 13.15
C PHE A 107 10.83 -20.27 12.61
N LEU A 108 10.81 -21.50 13.10
CA LEU A 108 11.77 -22.54 12.73
C LEU A 108 11.05 -23.69 12.02
N SER A 109 11.67 -24.13 10.94
CA SER A 109 11.33 -25.35 10.19
C SER A 109 12.45 -26.37 10.32
N LYS A 110 12.18 -27.64 9.99
CA LYS A 110 13.22 -28.67 9.92
C LYS A 110 13.74 -28.77 8.49
N HIS A 111 15.06 -28.77 8.35
CA HIS A 111 15.69 -29.05 7.05
C HIS A 111 15.30 -30.46 6.58
N PRO A 112 14.79 -30.66 5.36
CA PRO A 112 14.21 -31.92 4.92
C PRO A 112 15.21 -33.10 4.93
N THR A 113 16.49 -32.82 4.70
CA THR A 113 17.54 -33.86 4.64
C THR A 113 18.27 -34.03 5.96
N THR A 114 18.62 -32.93 6.65
CA THR A 114 19.50 -32.98 7.84
C THR A 114 18.73 -32.96 9.16
N GLY A 115 17.44 -32.62 9.14
CA GLY A 115 16.62 -32.44 10.33
C GLY A 115 16.99 -31.24 11.21
N LYS A 116 18.05 -30.49 10.85
CA LYS A 116 18.50 -29.32 11.62
C LYS A 116 17.46 -28.20 11.54
N PRO A 117 17.31 -27.38 12.59
CA PRO A 117 16.44 -26.21 12.55
C PRO A 117 16.96 -25.20 11.54
N ILE A 118 16.03 -24.69 10.71
CA ILE A 118 16.27 -23.61 9.75
C ILE A 118 15.17 -22.57 9.91
N PRO A 119 15.40 -21.31 9.52
CA PRO A 119 14.34 -20.31 9.50
C PRO A 119 13.19 -20.75 8.62
N SER A 120 11.96 -20.45 9.04
CA SER A 120 10.77 -20.66 8.21
C SER A 120 10.88 -19.89 6.89
N PRO A 121 10.60 -20.52 5.73
CA PRO A 121 10.66 -19.84 4.44
C PRO A 121 9.70 -18.66 4.34
N PHE A 122 8.60 -18.69 5.08
CA PHE A 122 7.59 -17.63 5.08
C PHE A 122 8.12 -16.30 5.61
N ILE A 123 9.14 -16.30 6.49
CA ILE A 123 9.77 -15.09 7.03
C ILE A 123 10.38 -14.25 5.90
N ASN A 124 11.26 -14.84 5.10
CA ASN A 124 11.95 -14.14 4.03
C ASN A 124 10.99 -13.72 2.90
N ILE A 125 10.04 -14.58 2.57
CA ILE A 125 9.01 -14.29 1.57
C ILE A 125 8.15 -13.12 2.06
N GLY A 126 7.71 -13.14 3.33
CA GLY A 126 6.93 -12.07 3.95
C GLY A 126 7.66 -10.73 3.96
N ILE A 127 8.96 -10.72 4.33
CA ILE A 127 9.79 -9.50 4.30
C ILE A 127 9.85 -8.91 2.88
N ASN A 128 9.98 -9.75 1.85
CA ASN A 128 10.01 -9.28 0.47
C ASN A 128 8.68 -8.63 0.06
N TYR A 129 7.55 -9.25 0.37
CA TYR A 129 6.23 -8.68 0.09
C TYR A 129 5.97 -7.40 0.87
N MET A 130 6.35 -7.37 2.16
CA MET A 130 6.26 -6.17 2.99
C MET A 130 7.05 -5.00 2.38
N ASN A 131 8.30 -5.24 1.97
CA ASN A 131 9.14 -4.21 1.36
C ASN A 131 8.54 -3.70 0.04
N GLN A 132 7.97 -4.57 -0.78
CA GLN A 132 7.27 -4.18 -2.00
C GLN A 132 5.99 -3.38 -1.69
N ALA A 133 5.18 -3.83 -0.74
CA ALA A 133 3.98 -3.12 -0.32
C ALA A 133 4.30 -1.69 0.17
N VAL A 134 5.35 -1.52 1.00
CA VAL A 134 5.79 -0.20 1.47
C VAL A 134 6.24 0.69 0.31
N ARG A 135 6.96 0.15 -0.67
CA ARG A 135 7.37 0.93 -1.86
C ARG A 135 6.17 1.42 -2.66
N LEU A 136 5.24 0.50 -2.97
CA LEU A 136 4.04 0.82 -3.73
C LEU A 136 3.14 1.80 -2.98
N TRP A 137 3.02 1.65 -1.65
CA TRP A 137 2.31 2.62 -0.82
C TRP A 137 2.95 4.01 -0.88
N ASN A 138 4.28 4.09 -0.80
CA ASN A 138 4.98 5.37 -0.91
C ASN A 138 4.75 6.03 -2.28
N GLU A 139 4.64 5.25 -3.36
CA GLU A 139 4.28 5.77 -4.69
C GLU A 139 2.85 6.33 -4.70
N ILE A 140 1.87 5.57 -4.15
CA ILE A 140 0.48 6.01 -4.00
C ILE A 140 0.43 7.31 -3.17
N PHE A 141 1.08 7.30 -2.01
CA PHE A 141 1.06 8.43 -1.09
C PHE A 141 1.76 9.67 -1.65
N GLN A 142 2.78 9.48 -2.49
CA GLN A 142 3.43 10.57 -3.20
C GLN A 142 2.47 11.24 -4.21
N ILE A 143 1.68 10.44 -4.93
CA ILE A 143 0.64 10.95 -5.84
C ILE A 143 -0.39 11.75 -5.06
N VAL A 144 -0.83 11.23 -3.90
CA VAL A 144 -1.75 11.94 -3.01
C VAL A 144 -1.17 13.28 -2.57
N LYS A 145 0.06 13.31 -2.09
CA LYS A 145 0.74 14.54 -1.66
C LYS A 145 0.90 15.58 -2.78
N GLU A 146 1.11 15.12 -4.01
CA GLU A 146 1.30 16.02 -5.15
C GLU A 146 -0.02 16.58 -5.69
N ASN A 147 -1.12 15.87 -5.54
CA ASN A 147 -2.38 16.18 -6.22
C ASN A 147 -3.52 16.55 -5.29
N CYS A 148 -3.46 16.23 -3.99
CA CYS A 148 -4.54 16.49 -3.06
C CYS A 148 -4.21 17.66 -2.16
N SER A 149 -5.14 18.60 -2.06
CA SER A 149 -5.10 19.74 -1.13
C SER A 149 -5.87 19.47 0.16
N THR A 150 -6.66 18.39 0.20
CA THR A 150 -7.49 18.01 1.34
C THR A 150 -6.66 17.36 2.43
N GLU A 151 -6.94 17.67 3.68
CA GLU A 151 -6.38 16.93 4.81
C GLU A 151 -6.91 15.49 4.76
N TYR A 152 -5.99 14.54 4.64
CA TYR A 152 -6.35 13.15 4.85
C TYR A 152 -6.38 12.92 6.37
N GLY A 153 -7.43 12.24 6.84
CA GLY A 153 -7.63 11.93 8.25
C GLY A 153 -6.41 11.21 8.86
N GLU A 154 -6.41 11.10 10.16
CA GLU A 154 -5.28 10.57 10.95
C GLU A 154 -4.92 9.11 10.61
N SER A 155 -5.86 8.31 10.07
CA SER A 155 -5.66 6.90 9.70
C SER A 155 -5.60 6.71 8.20
N THR A 156 -4.61 5.95 7.74
CA THR A 156 -4.47 5.54 6.33
C THR A 156 -4.77 4.04 6.19
N PRO A 157 -5.12 3.53 4.99
CA PRO A 157 -5.31 2.09 4.78
C PRO A 157 -4.10 1.22 5.18
N GLN A 158 -2.90 1.78 5.13
CA GLN A 158 -1.70 1.08 5.60
C GLN A 158 -1.68 0.97 7.12
N ASP A 159 -2.12 1.99 7.84
CA ASP A 159 -2.22 1.97 9.31
C ASP A 159 -3.27 0.95 9.74
N ASP A 160 -4.42 0.91 9.05
CA ASP A 160 -5.48 -0.07 9.29
C ASP A 160 -5.00 -1.51 9.05
N LEU A 161 -4.20 -1.73 8.01
CA LEU A 161 -3.58 -3.03 7.75
C LEU A 161 -2.65 -3.45 8.89
N MET A 162 -1.82 -2.53 9.38
CA MET A 162 -0.93 -2.77 10.52
C MET A 162 -1.73 -3.09 11.78
N GLU A 163 -2.83 -2.37 12.01
CA GLU A 163 -3.70 -2.62 13.17
C GLU A 163 -4.36 -4.01 13.10
N ARG A 164 -4.81 -4.45 11.91
CA ARG A 164 -5.34 -5.81 11.71
C ARG A 164 -4.31 -6.88 12.05
N LEU A 165 -3.05 -6.71 11.60
CA LEU A 165 -1.96 -7.64 11.94
C LEU A 165 -1.71 -7.70 13.45
N LEU A 166 -1.74 -6.57 14.13
CA LEU A 166 -1.57 -6.51 15.58
C LEU A 166 -2.74 -7.17 16.33
N ARG A 167 -3.97 -7.03 15.84
CA ARG A 167 -5.15 -7.68 16.42
C ARG A 167 -5.14 -9.19 16.23
N ALA A 168 -4.80 -9.67 15.03
CA ALA A 168 -4.70 -11.09 14.72
C ALA A 168 -3.67 -11.82 15.59
N ARG A 169 -2.67 -11.11 16.12
CA ARG A 169 -1.66 -11.66 17.02
C ARG A 169 -2.15 -11.87 18.47
N LYS A 170 -3.28 -11.25 18.85
CA LYS A 170 -3.83 -11.33 20.21
C LYS A 170 -4.90 -12.42 20.39
N GLY A 171 -5.31 -13.10 19.32
CA GLY A 171 -6.22 -14.24 19.33
C GLY A 171 -5.47 -15.52 19.16
#